data_e10d7eb5659ebe1e3bc5de02642ce7f3
#
_entry.id   e10d7eb5659ebe1e3bc5de02642ce7f3
#
_cell.length_a   1.000
_cell.length_b   1.000
_cell.length_c   1.000
_cell.angle_alpha   90.00
_cell.angle_beta   90.00
_cell.angle_gamma   90.00
#
_symmetry.space_group_name_H-M   'P 1'
#
loop_
_entity.id
_entity.type
_entity.pdbx_description
1 polymer ?
#
loop_
_entity_poly.entity_id
_entity_poly.type
_entity_poly.pdbx_seq_one_letter_code
_entity_poly.pdbx_strand_id
1 'polypeptide(L)'
;MSHQIQYNDFPTFLRKYFPYKVQKISLNAGFTCPNRDGTKGWGGCTYCNNQTFNPDYCRTEKSVATQLEEGKCFFAHKYPEMKYLAYFQAYTNTYAELEGLKRKYEEALQVDGVVGLVIGTRPDCMPEDLLRYLEELNKHTFLMVEYGIESASDETLRRINRGHTYADTVEAVQRTAACGILTGGHIILGLPGETHDTMVAQAGMLSELPLSTLKIHQLQLIRGTRMAHEYEENPADFHLFKEVDEYIDLVIDYVEHLHPDLVLERFVSQSPKELLIAPDWGVKNYEFVTRLQKRMKERGAYQGKKYRDSEKRVIFAEDNFTTE
;
A
#
# COMPACT_ATOMS: atom_id res chain seq x y z
N MET A 1 -7.57 32.93 0.82
CA MET A 1 -6.34 32.24 1.30
C MET A 1 -6.32 30.92 0.55
N SER A 2 -5.34 30.72 -0.35
CA SER A 2 -5.17 29.45 -1.07
C SER A 2 -4.94 28.36 -0.02
N HIS A 3 -5.74 27.28 -0.05
CA HIS A 3 -5.45 26.07 0.71
C HIS A 3 -4.14 25.50 0.15
N GLN A 4 -3.04 25.81 0.80
CA GLN A 4 -1.76 25.21 0.46
C GLN A 4 -1.85 23.73 0.86
N ILE A 5 -1.89 22.84 -0.13
CA ILE A 5 -1.88 21.40 0.07
C ILE A 5 -0.53 21.06 0.70
N GLN A 6 -0.53 20.45 1.89
CA GLN A 6 0.69 20.15 2.62
C GLN A 6 1.41 18.90 2.12
N TYR A 7 0.74 18.05 1.34
CA TYR A 7 1.29 16.84 0.72
C TYR A 7 0.48 16.45 -0.52
N ASN A 8 1.08 15.68 -1.42
CA ASN A 8 0.40 15.17 -2.61
C ASN A 8 -0.54 14.03 -2.24
N ASP A 9 -1.84 14.21 -2.43
CA ASP A 9 -2.86 13.20 -2.12
C ASP A 9 -3.23 12.34 -3.32
N PHE A 10 -3.61 11.09 -3.06
CA PHE A 10 -3.99 10.12 -4.07
C PHE A 10 -5.24 10.50 -4.89
N PRO A 11 -6.31 11.10 -4.31
CA PRO A 11 -7.44 11.58 -5.11
C PRO A 11 -7.04 12.63 -6.16
N THR A 12 -6.13 13.54 -5.83
CA THR A 12 -5.59 14.53 -6.78
C THR A 12 -4.74 13.86 -7.86
N PHE A 13 -3.93 12.87 -7.49
CA PHE A 13 -3.15 12.08 -8.43
C PHE A 13 -4.05 11.35 -9.44
N LEU A 14 -5.12 10.68 -9.00
CA LEU A 14 -6.04 9.97 -9.90
C LEU A 14 -6.75 10.90 -10.88
N ARG A 15 -6.95 12.17 -10.56
CA ARG A 15 -7.53 13.17 -11.49
C ARG A 15 -6.66 13.47 -12.70
N LYS A 16 -5.37 13.12 -12.67
CA LYS A 16 -4.49 13.20 -13.84
C LYS A 16 -4.83 12.15 -14.91
N TYR A 17 -5.40 11.01 -14.48
CA TYR A 17 -5.73 9.87 -15.34
C TYR A 17 -7.22 9.77 -15.65
N PHE A 18 -8.09 10.26 -14.75
CA PHE A 18 -9.53 10.06 -14.85
C PHE A 18 -10.30 11.36 -14.64
N PRO A 19 -11.20 11.73 -15.58
CA PRO A 19 -12.05 12.92 -15.43
C PRO A 19 -13.21 12.72 -14.43
N TYR A 20 -13.38 11.51 -13.91
CA TYR A 20 -14.42 11.11 -12.97
C TYR A 20 -13.81 10.55 -11.67
N LYS A 21 -14.66 10.38 -10.67
CA LYS A 21 -14.24 9.78 -9.40
C LYS A 21 -13.98 8.30 -9.57
N VAL A 22 -12.86 7.82 -9.00
CA VAL A 22 -12.46 6.42 -9.03
C VAL A 22 -12.30 5.89 -7.62
N GLN A 23 -12.79 4.66 -7.37
CA GLN A 23 -12.71 3.95 -6.11
C GLN A 23 -12.04 2.60 -6.29
N LYS A 24 -11.07 2.25 -5.43
CA LYS A 24 -10.54 0.90 -5.36
C LYS A 24 -11.55 -0.05 -4.73
N ILE A 25 -11.82 -1.19 -5.39
CA ILE A 25 -12.59 -2.32 -4.83
C ILE A 25 -11.60 -3.43 -4.52
N SER A 26 -11.45 -3.76 -3.23
CA SER A 26 -10.57 -4.84 -2.77
C SER A 26 -11.08 -6.21 -3.22
N LEU A 27 -10.17 -7.07 -3.62
CA LEU A 27 -10.43 -8.42 -4.12
C LEU A 27 -9.59 -9.45 -3.36
N ASN A 28 -10.17 -10.62 -3.16
CA ASN A 28 -9.47 -11.83 -2.74
C ASN A 28 -9.59 -12.88 -3.85
N ALA A 29 -8.56 -12.96 -4.67
CA ALA A 29 -8.54 -13.84 -5.84
C ALA A 29 -8.10 -15.28 -5.51
N GLY A 30 -7.94 -15.62 -4.22
CA GLY A 30 -7.57 -16.97 -3.76
C GLY A 30 -6.09 -17.31 -3.92
N PHE A 31 -5.24 -16.29 -4.09
CA PHE A 31 -3.78 -16.49 -4.10
C PHE A 31 -3.25 -16.84 -2.71
N THR A 32 -2.04 -17.38 -2.66
CA THR A 32 -1.30 -17.65 -1.43
C THR A 32 -0.08 -16.75 -1.31
N CYS A 33 0.83 -17.09 -0.43
CA CYS A 33 2.07 -16.36 -0.21
C CYS A 33 3.23 -17.34 -0.03
N PRO A 34 4.39 -17.17 -0.69
CA PRO A 34 5.53 -18.08 -0.57
C PRO A 34 6.11 -18.16 0.85
N ASN A 35 5.78 -17.19 1.69
CA ASN A 35 6.13 -17.17 3.11
C ASN A 35 5.14 -17.97 3.99
N ARG A 36 4.13 -18.64 3.39
CA ARG A 36 3.12 -19.45 4.07
C ARG A 36 3.08 -20.90 3.60
N ASP A 37 3.36 -21.15 2.33
CA ASP A 37 3.26 -22.48 1.73
C ASP A 37 4.56 -23.28 1.79
N GLY A 38 5.61 -22.75 2.41
CA GLY A 38 6.90 -23.40 2.59
C GLY A 38 7.91 -23.14 1.48
N THR A 39 7.55 -22.45 0.40
CA THR A 39 8.47 -22.14 -0.71
C THR A 39 9.62 -21.25 -0.24
N LYS A 40 9.33 -20.22 0.57
CA LYS A 40 10.32 -19.34 1.21
C LYS A 40 10.28 -19.42 2.74
N GLY A 41 9.13 -19.72 3.32
CA GLY A 41 8.95 -19.79 4.76
C GLY A 41 7.59 -20.32 5.15
N TRP A 42 7.39 -20.54 6.45
CA TRP A 42 6.15 -21.02 7.03
C TRP A 42 5.53 -19.96 7.94
N GLY A 43 4.21 -19.99 8.07
CA GLY A 43 3.46 -19.16 9.01
C GLY A 43 3.22 -17.71 8.56
N GLY A 44 3.93 -17.23 7.54
CA GLY A 44 3.80 -15.85 7.05
C GLY A 44 4.55 -14.83 7.90
N CYS A 45 4.35 -13.55 7.61
CA CYS A 45 4.87 -12.45 8.42
C CYS A 45 4.23 -12.47 9.81
N THR A 46 4.99 -12.10 10.85
CA THR A 46 4.53 -12.23 12.25
C THR A 46 3.27 -11.42 12.57
N TYR A 47 3.04 -10.31 11.85
CA TYR A 47 1.90 -9.41 12.01
C TYR A 47 0.70 -9.76 11.11
N CYS A 48 0.85 -10.69 10.16
CA CYS A 48 -0.09 -10.83 9.04
C CYS A 48 -1.35 -11.62 9.40
N ASN A 49 -2.51 -10.94 9.28
CA ASN A 49 -3.82 -11.55 9.28
C ASN A 49 -4.67 -10.95 8.14
N ASN A 50 -4.86 -11.71 7.05
CA ASN A 50 -5.60 -11.21 5.87
C ASN A 50 -7.09 -10.96 6.12
N GLN A 51 -7.67 -11.47 7.20
CA GLN A 51 -9.07 -11.18 7.56
C GLN A 51 -9.30 -9.70 7.86
N THR A 52 -8.24 -8.95 8.20
CA THR A 52 -8.34 -7.51 8.50
C THR A 52 -8.60 -6.64 7.27
N PHE A 53 -8.36 -7.14 6.06
CA PHE A 53 -8.44 -6.37 4.81
C PHE A 53 -9.57 -6.80 3.88
N ASN A 54 -10.28 -7.89 4.22
CA ASN A 54 -11.30 -8.48 3.37
C ASN A 54 -12.70 -8.04 3.84
N PRO A 55 -13.37 -7.11 3.11
CA PRO A 55 -14.80 -6.90 3.28
C PRO A 55 -15.59 -8.20 3.05
N ASP A 56 -16.83 -8.26 3.52
CA ASP A 56 -17.68 -9.46 3.46
C ASP A 56 -17.89 -10.02 2.04
N TYR A 57 -17.78 -9.17 1.02
CA TYR A 57 -17.88 -9.58 -0.37
C TYR A 57 -16.59 -10.23 -0.91
N CYS A 58 -15.41 -10.01 -0.28
CA CYS A 58 -14.11 -10.56 -0.68
C CYS A 58 -13.94 -12.01 -0.19
N ARG A 59 -14.65 -12.95 -0.81
CA ARG A 59 -14.56 -14.38 -0.48
C ARG A 59 -14.00 -15.16 -1.65
N THR A 60 -13.09 -16.09 -1.37
CA THR A 60 -12.39 -16.92 -2.37
C THR A 60 -13.32 -17.84 -3.17
N GLU A 61 -14.49 -18.17 -2.62
CA GLU A 61 -15.52 -18.97 -3.28
C GLU A 61 -16.25 -18.21 -4.40
N LYS A 62 -16.12 -16.87 -4.43
CA LYS A 62 -16.71 -16.01 -5.46
C LYS A 62 -15.71 -15.72 -6.55
N SER A 63 -16.18 -15.60 -7.80
CA SER A 63 -15.37 -15.13 -8.91
C SER A 63 -14.90 -13.68 -8.69
N VAL A 64 -13.87 -13.25 -9.40
CA VAL A 64 -13.38 -11.87 -9.35
C VAL A 64 -14.50 -10.90 -9.79
N ALA A 65 -15.22 -11.25 -10.85
CA ALA A 65 -16.35 -10.46 -11.35
C ALA A 65 -17.47 -10.33 -10.29
N THR A 66 -17.82 -11.41 -9.62
CA THR A 66 -18.86 -11.37 -8.54
C THR A 66 -18.43 -10.45 -7.40
N GLN A 67 -17.17 -10.54 -6.95
CA GLN A 67 -16.66 -9.66 -5.90
C GLN A 67 -16.68 -8.19 -6.32
N LEU A 68 -16.36 -7.89 -7.59
CA LEU A 68 -16.43 -6.53 -8.14
C LEU A 68 -17.86 -6.01 -8.16
N GLU A 69 -18.83 -6.79 -8.64
CA GLU A 69 -20.23 -6.38 -8.68
C GLU A 69 -20.78 -6.11 -7.27
N GLU A 70 -20.52 -6.98 -6.31
CA GLU A 70 -20.91 -6.75 -4.92
C GLU A 70 -20.19 -5.54 -4.30
N GLY A 71 -18.89 -5.35 -4.59
CA GLY A 71 -18.14 -4.18 -4.18
C GLY A 71 -18.67 -2.87 -4.78
N LYS A 72 -19.09 -2.88 -6.05
CA LYS A 72 -19.78 -1.75 -6.69
C LYS A 72 -21.06 -1.40 -5.93
N CYS A 73 -21.89 -2.39 -5.60
CA CYS A 73 -23.10 -2.18 -4.82
C CYS A 73 -22.81 -1.56 -3.44
N PHE A 74 -21.74 -1.98 -2.78
CA PHE A 74 -21.30 -1.43 -1.49
C PHE A 74 -20.96 0.08 -1.57
N PHE A 75 -20.37 0.54 -2.69
CA PHE A 75 -19.99 1.93 -2.88
C PHE A 75 -21.02 2.79 -3.62
N ALA A 76 -21.97 2.20 -4.36
CA ALA A 76 -22.91 2.87 -5.25
C ALA A 76 -23.77 3.94 -4.57
N HIS A 77 -24.07 3.78 -3.28
CA HIS A 77 -24.88 4.75 -2.52
C HIS A 77 -24.25 6.13 -2.37
N LYS A 78 -22.94 6.26 -2.64
CA LYS A 78 -22.21 7.52 -2.42
C LYS A 78 -22.09 8.38 -3.67
N TYR A 79 -21.92 7.77 -4.85
CA TYR A 79 -21.62 8.51 -6.10
C TYR A 79 -22.09 7.70 -7.32
N PRO A 80 -23.18 8.10 -8.03
CA PRO A 80 -23.76 7.33 -9.13
C PRO A 80 -22.83 7.13 -10.35
N GLU A 81 -21.92 8.06 -10.63
CA GLU A 81 -21.05 8.04 -11.81
C GLU A 81 -19.62 7.57 -11.49
N MET A 82 -19.44 6.90 -10.35
CA MET A 82 -18.13 6.42 -9.94
C MET A 82 -17.67 5.25 -10.83
N LYS A 83 -16.38 5.25 -11.20
CA LYS A 83 -15.70 4.11 -11.80
C LYS A 83 -14.78 3.44 -10.79
N TYR A 84 -14.24 2.29 -11.13
CA TYR A 84 -13.58 1.43 -10.15
C TYR A 84 -12.23 0.93 -10.64
N LEU A 85 -11.28 0.81 -9.71
CA LEU A 85 -10.04 0.04 -9.89
C LEU A 85 -10.22 -1.30 -9.19
N ALA A 86 -9.98 -2.39 -9.90
CA ALA A 86 -9.94 -3.72 -9.31
C ALA A 86 -8.65 -3.86 -8.51
N TYR A 87 -8.76 -3.95 -7.18
CA TYR A 87 -7.62 -3.99 -6.28
C TYR A 87 -7.40 -5.39 -5.74
N PHE A 88 -6.48 -6.12 -6.36
CA PHE A 88 -5.99 -7.41 -5.88
C PHE A 88 -5.14 -7.19 -4.63
N GLN A 89 -5.72 -7.34 -3.45
CA GLN A 89 -5.10 -6.94 -2.19
C GLN A 89 -4.66 -8.12 -1.33
N ALA A 90 -5.45 -9.20 -1.26
CA ALA A 90 -5.20 -10.29 -0.33
C ALA A 90 -4.01 -11.16 -0.76
N TYR A 91 -3.06 -11.36 0.16
CA TYR A 91 -1.86 -12.18 -0.04
C TYR A 91 -0.88 -11.62 -1.12
N THR A 92 -0.35 -12.52 -1.99
CA THR A 92 0.65 -12.19 -3.02
C THR A 92 0.05 -12.42 -4.40
N ASN A 93 -0.45 -11.35 -5.00
CA ASN A 93 -1.29 -11.45 -6.19
C ASN A 93 -0.53 -11.61 -7.52
N THR A 94 0.77 -11.86 -7.46
CA THR A 94 1.64 -12.24 -8.58
C THR A 94 2.25 -13.63 -8.38
N TYR A 95 1.85 -14.34 -7.34
CA TYR A 95 2.39 -15.65 -6.97
C TYR A 95 1.42 -16.76 -7.37
N ALA A 96 1.41 -17.07 -8.65
CA ALA A 96 0.69 -18.19 -9.27
C ALA A 96 1.21 -18.41 -10.69
N GLU A 97 0.76 -19.48 -11.36
CA GLU A 97 1.02 -19.71 -12.78
C GLU A 97 0.50 -18.55 -13.63
N LEU A 98 1.30 -18.13 -14.62
CA LEU A 98 1.05 -16.94 -15.46
C LEU A 98 -0.35 -16.93 -16.09
N GLU A 99 -0.78 -18.04 -16.69
CA GLU A 99 -2.11 -18.13 -17.31
C GLU A 99 -3.27 -18.03 -16.28
N GLY A 100 -3.02 -18.46 -15.05
CA GLY A 100 -3.96 -18.28 -13.94
C GLY A 100 -4.09 -16.81 -13.53
N LEU A 101 -2.98 -16.09 -13.49
CA LEU A 101 -2.92 -14.65 -13.21
C LEU A 101 -3.65 -13.84 -14.29
N LYS A 102 -3.31 -14.08 -15.57
CA LYS A 102 -3.93 -13.44 -16.74
C LYS A 102 -5.45 -13.55 -16.70
N ARG A 103 -5.98 -14.77 -16.56
CA ARG A 103 -7.43 -14.99 -16.50
C ARG A 103 -8.11 -14.14 -15.43
N LYS A 104 -7.51 -14.02 -14.22
CA LYS A 104 -8.10 -13.24 -13.13
C LYS A 104 -8.02 -11.72 -13.39
N TYR A 105 -6.93 -11.24 -13.97
CA TYR A 105 -6.79 -9.82 -14.32
C TYR A 105 -7.73 -9.44 -15.46
N GLU A 106 -7.82 -10.26 -16.49
CA GLU A 106 -8.71 -10.06 -17.63
C GLU A 106 -10.19 -10.16 -17.23
N GLU A 107 -10.56 -11.11 -16.36
CA GLU A 107 -11.90 -11.20 -15.76
C GLU A 107 -12.28 -9.89 -15.06
N ALA A 108 -11.36 -9.30 -14.30
CA ALA A 108 -11.62 -8.04 -13.61
C ALA A 108 -11.86 -6.88 -14.59
N LEU A 109 -11.07 -6.80 -15.67
CA LEU A 109 -11.17 -5.74 -16.68
C LEU A 109 -12.43 -5.84 -17.57
N GLN A 110 -13.06 -7.01 -17.65
CA GLN A 110 -14.32 -7.21 -18.39
C GLN A 110 -15.54 -6.72 -17.59
N VAL A 111 -15.41 -6.42 -16.30
CA VAL A 111 -16.52 -5.93 -15.49
C VAL A 111 -16.80 -4.47 -15.83
N ASP A 112 -18.05 -4.16 -16.18
CA ASP A 112 -18.45 -2.79 -16.53
C ASP A 112 -18.12 -1.80 -15.41
N GLY A 113 -17.57 -0.65 -15.79
CA GLY A 113 -17.17 0.40 -14.87
C GLY A 113 -15.82 0.17 -14.17
N VAL A 114 -15.13 -0.94 -14.43
CA VAL A 114 -13.72 -1.14 -14.04
C VAL A 114 -12.82 -0.48 -15.09
N VAL A 115 -11.97 0.43 -14.66
CA VAL A 115 -11.12 1.26 -15.52
C VAL A 115 -9.63 1.00 -15.34
N GLY A 116 -9.27 -0.03 -14.57
CA GLY A 116 -7.88 -0.42 -14.37
C GLY A 116 -7.68 -1.36 -13.20
N LEU A 117 -6.42 -1.74 -13.00
CA LEU A 117 -5.98 -2.69 -11.97
C LEU A 117 -5.02 -2.05 -10.99
N VAL A 118 -5.11 -2.47 -9.73
CA VAL A 118 -4.07 -2.29 -8.73
C VAL A 118 -3.71 -3.67 -8.18
N ILE A 119 -2.43 -4.05 -8.24
CA ILE A 119 -1.96 -5.39 -7.88
C ILE A 119 -1.04 -5.28 -6.67
N GLY A 120 -1.53 -5.67 -5.50
CA GLY A 120 -0.75 -5.76 -4.27
C GLY A 120 0.07 -7.04 -4.25
N THR A 121 1.38 -6.93 -4.06
CA THR A 121 2.28 -8.09 -4.09
C THR A 121 3.53 -7.90 -3.21
N ARG A 122 4.37 -8.92 -3.21
CA ARG A 122 5.70 -8.92 -2.58
C ARG A 122 6.77 -8.53 -3.59
N PRO A 123 7.84 -7.82 -3.19
CA PRO A 123 8.94 -7.47 -4.08
C PRO A 123 9.60 -8.68 -4.75
N ASP A 124 9.78 -9.77 -4.00
CA ASP A 124 10.43 -11.00 -4.44
C ASP A 124 9.53 -11.95 -5.26
N CYS A 125 8.35 -11.48 -5.71
CA CYS A 125 7.36 -12.26 -6.45
C CYS A 125 6.94 -11.60 -7.77
N MET A 126 7.89 -11.01 -8.50
CA MET A 126 7.65 -10.42 -9.82
C MET A 126 8.55 -11.12 -10.87
N PRO A 127 8.13 -12.30 -11.38
CA PRO A 127 8.88 -13.00 -12.40
C PRO A 127 8.84 -12.25 -13.74
N GLU A 128 9.84 -12.48 -14.58
CA GLU A 128 10.08 -11.73 -15.81
C GLU A 128 8.96 -11.89 -16.85
N ASP A 129 8.41 -13.08 -16.97
CA ASP A 129 7.31 -13.39 -17.92
C ASP A 129 6.01 -12.65 -17.53
N LEU A 130 5.72 -12.57 -16.23
CA LEU A 130 4.61 -11.78 -15.72
C LEU A 130 4.85 -10.29 -15.93
N LEU A 131 6.06 -9.80 -15.66
CA LEU A 131 6.38 -8.37 -15.81
C LEU A 131 6.20 -7.93 -17.28
N ARG A 132 6.62 -8.74 -18.25
CA ARG A 132 6.39 -8.49 -19.69
C ARG A 132 4.89 -8.46 -20.03
N TYR A 133 4.11 -9.37 -19.48
CA TYR A 133 2.66 -9.35 -19.67
C TYR A 133 2.04 -8.07 -19.10
N LEU A 134 2.45 -7.65 -17.89
CA LEU A 134 1.96 -6.43 -17.26
C LEU A 134 2.39 -5.17 -18.02
N GLU A 135 3.59 -5.16 -18.61
CA GLU A 135 4.05 -4.08 -19.49
C GLU A 135 3.15 -3.92 -20.71
N GLU A 136 2.79 -5.03 -21.38
CA GLU A 136 1.84 -4.99 -22.51
C GLU A 136 0.43 -4.55 -22.04
N LEU A 137 -0.04 -5.06 -20.90
CA LEU A 137 -1.33 -4.69 -20.35
C LEU A 137 -1.40 -3.20 -20.00
N ASN A 138 -0.30 -2.63 -19.49
CA ASN A 138 -0.20 -1.22 -19.13
C ASN A 138 -0.37 -0.25 -20.31
N LYS A 139 -0.17 -0.71 -21.54
CA LYS A 139 -0.41 0.10 -22.75
C LYS A 139 -1.90 0.34 -23.06
N HIS A 140 -2.78 -0.45 -22.43
CA HIS A 140 -4.21 -0.49 -22.76
C HIS A 140 -5.13 -0.20 -21.57
N THR A 141 -4.59 -0.19 -20.35
CA THR A 141 -5.38 0.08 -19.14
C THR A 141 -4.54 0.73 -18.06
N PHE A 142 -5.18 1.43 -17.14
CA PHE A 142 -4.49 1.93 -15.96
C PHE A 142 -4.00 0.74 -15.11
N LEU A 143 -2.72 0.69 -14.85
CA LEU A 143 -2.09 -0.36 -14.06
C LEU A 143 -1.16 0.22 -13.01
N MET A 144 -1.29 -0.26 -11.77
CA MET A 144 -0.39 0.04 -10.68
C MET A 144 -0.01 -1.26 -9.96
N VAL A 145 1.26 -1.44 -9.68
CA VAL A 145 1.77 -2.52 -8.82
C VAL A 145 2.15 -1.93 -7.46
N GLU A 146 1.55 -2.43 -6.39
CA GLU A 146 1.82 -2.02 -5.02
C GLU A 146 2.65 -3.07 -4.29
N TYR A 147 3.87 -2.71 -3.90
CA TYR A 147 4.78 -3.58 -3.19
C TYR A 147 4.64 -3.43 -1.67
N GLY A 148 4.42 -4.54 -0.98
CA GLY A 148 4.54 -4.60 0.48
C GLY A 148 6.01 -4.53 0.88
N ILE A 149 6.54 -3.33 1.02
CA ILE A 149 7.94 -3.06 1.45
C ILE A 149 8.07 -3.35 2.94
N GLU A 150 7.14 -2.84 3.70
CA GLU A 150 6.95 -2.90 5.15
C GLU A 150 8.00 -2.13 5.94
N SER A 151 9.29 -2.33 5.65
CA SER A 151 10.45 -1.60 6.20
C SER A 151 11.60 -1.57 5.20
N ALA A 152 12.44 -0.54 5.26
CA ALA A 152 13.71 -0.48 4.54
C ALA A 152 14.90 -1.05 5.35
N SER A 153 14.64 -1.61 6.52
CA SER A 153 15.64 -2.25 7.39
C SER A 153 15.61 -3.77 7.23
N ASP A 154 16.69 -4.37 6.76
CA ASP A 154 16.79 -5.83 6.68
C ASP A 154 16.75 -6.53 8.05
N GLU A 155 17.17 -5.86 9.11
CA GLU A 155 17.04 -6.35 10.48
C GLU A 155 15.55 -6.44 10.86
N THR A 156 14.79 -5.39 10.62
CA THR A 156 13.34 -5.35 10.84
C THR A 156 12.64 -6.39 9.98
N LEU A 157 12.96 -6.48 8.68
CA LEU A 157 12.38 -7.48 7.76
C LEU A 157 12.61 -8.91 8.25
N ARG A 158 13.80 -9.22 8.75
CA ARG A 158 14.09 -10.53 9.38
C ARG A 158 13.29 -10.73 10.67
N ARG A 159 13.21 -9.71 11.53
CA ARG A 159 12.48 -9.75 12.81
C ARG A 159 11.00 -10.06 12.62
N ILE A 160 10.38 -9.48 11.58
CA ILE A 160 8.96 -9.70 11.26
C ILE A 160 8.72 -10.93 10.35
N ASN A 161 9.73 -11.75 10.10
CA ASN A 161 9.66 -12.90 9.19
C ASN A 161 9.13 -12.53 7.80
N ARG A 162 9.65 -11.42 7.22
CA ARG A 162 9.16 -10.94 5.91
C ARG A 162 9.61 -11.81 4.74
N GLY A 163 10.83 -12.39 4.82
CA GLY A 163 11.37 -13.35 3.86
C GLY A 163 11.88 -12.75 2.54
N HIS A 164 12.01 -11.44 2.45
CA HIS A 164 12.76 -10.71 1.42
C HIS A 164 13.62 -9.61 2.07
N THR A 165 14.57 -9.06 1.32
CA THR A 165 15.45 -7.97 1.72
C THR A 165 14.99 -6.62 1.16
N TYR A 166 15.57 -5.53 1.64
CA TYR A 166 15.38 -4.23 1.01
C TYR A 166 15.97 -4.16 -0.41
N ALA A 167 17.03 -4.90 -0.69
CA ALA A 167 17.59 -5.02 -2.04
C ALA A 167 16.57 -5.64 -3.03
N ASP A 168 15.82 -6.65 -2.62
CA ASP A 168 14.72 -7.21 -3.43
C ASP A 168 13.66 -6.14 -3.74
N THR A 169 13.38 -5.24 -2.78
CA THR A 169 12.46 -4.11 -2.99
C THR A 169 12.99 -3.14 -4.03
N VAL A 170 14.27 -2.74 -3.91
CA VAL A 170 14.92 -1.82 -4.86
C VAL A 170 14.85 -2.38 -6.28
N GLU A 171 15.25 -3.64 -6.46
CA GLU A 171 15.21 -4.31 -7.76
C GLU A 171 13.81 -4.37 -8.35
N ALA A 172 12.82 -4.83 -7.58
CA ALA A 172 11.45 -4.99 -8.05
C ALA A 172 10.83 -3.65 -8.47
N VAL A 173 10.99 -2.60 -7.66
CA VAL A 173 10.47 -1.27 -7.96
C VAL A 173 11.13 -0.68 -9.20
N GLN A 174 12.46 -0.78 -9.33
CA GLN A 174 13.19 -0.28 -10.48
C GLN A 174 12.79 -1.00 -11.78
N ARG A 175 12.73 -2.33 -11.77
CA ARG A 175 12.32 -3.13 -12.94
C ARG A 175 10.90 -2.81 -13.38
N THR A 176 9.97 -2.70 -12.44
CA THR A 176 8.57 -2.39 -12.74
C THR A 176 8.39 -0.98 -13.28
N ALA A 177 9.05 0.00 -12.67
CA ALA A 177 9.03 1.38 -13.16
C ALA A 177 9.68 1.53 -14.54
N ALA A 178 10.75 0.78 -14.83
CA ALA A 178 11.40 0.76 -16.15
C ALA A 178 10.46 0.28 -17.27
N CYS A 179 9.45 -0.54 -16.95
CA CYS A 179 8.36 -0.92 -17.86
C CYS A 179 7.24 0.14 -17.96
N GLY A 180 7.43 1.34 -17.41
CA GLY A 180 6.43 2.41 -17.42
C GLY A 180 5.20 2.14 -16.54
N ILE A 181 5.24 1.12 -15.68
CA ILE A 181 4.15 0.74 -14.78
C ILE A 181 4.26 1.59 -13.50
N LEU A 182 3.12 2.16 -13.07
CA LEU A 182 3.05 2.89 -11.80
C LEU A 182 3.38 1.96 -10.63
N THR A 183 4.27 2.40 -9.76
CA THR A 183 4.70 1.63 -8.59
C THR A 183 4.22 2.29 -7.30
N GLY A 184 3.66 1.49 -6.41
CA GLY A 184 3.30 1.91 -5.06
C GLY A 184 4.09 1.13 -4.00
N GLY A 185 4.26 1.74 -2.83
CA GLY A 185 4.87 1.10 -1.68
C GLY A 185 3.94 1.08 -0.48
N HIS A 186 4.01 0.02 0.33
CA HIS A 186 3.40 -0.03 1.67
C HIS A 186 4.50 -0.12 2.70
N ILE A 187 4.39 0.68 3.77
CA ILE A 187 5.28 0.63 4.94
C ILE A 187 4.48 0.61 6.22
N ILE A 188 5.08 0.02 7.25
CA ILE A 188 4.52 -0.04 8.60
C ILE A 188 5.46 0.72 9.54
N LEU A 189 4.96 1.76 10.20
CA LEU A 189 5.69 2.48 11.24
C LEU A 189 5.40 1.88 12.62
N GLY A 190 6.43 1.75 13.44
CA GLY A 190 6.36 1.17 14.78
C GLY A 190 6.61 -0.33 14.84
N LEU A 191 7.27 -0.90 13.82
CA LEU A 191 7.72 -2.29 13.85
C LEU A 191 8.74 -2.52 14.98
N PRO A 192 8.77 -3.71 15.60
CA PRO A 192 9.68 -4.00 16.69
C PRO A 192 11.14 -3.76 16.33
N GLY A 193 11.86 -3.04 17.19
CA GLY A 193 13.26 -2.68 17.00
C GLY A 193 13.48 -1.35 16.28
N GLU A 194 12.45 -0.73 15.70
CA GLU A 194 12.59 0.57 15.05
C GLU A 194 12.42 1.72 16.04
N THR A 195 13.34 2.67 16.01
CA THR A 195 13.25 3.94 16.73
C THR A 195 12.63 5.02 15.87
N HIS A 196 12.24 6.15 16.45
CA HIS A 196 11.76 7.32 15.72
C HIS A 196 12.73 7.69 14.59
N ASP A 197 14.03 7.82 14.89
CA ASP A 197 15.04 8.25 13.93
C ASP A 197 15.25 7.23 12.81
N THR A 198 15.24 5.92 13.12
CA THR A 198 15.34 4.87 12.11
C THR A 198 14.13 4.82 11.21
N MET A 199 12.92 5.04 11.73
CA MET A 199 11.72 5.14 10.90
C MET A 199 11.80 6.36 9.96
N VAL A 200 12.14 7.54 10.48
CA VAL A 200 12.27 8.75 9.67
C VAL A 200 13.35 8.63 8.60
N ALA A 201 14.49 7.99 8.90
CA ALA A 201 15.55 7.77 7.93
C ALA A 201 15.10 6.93 6.72
N GLN A 202 14.15 6.01 6.91
CA GLN A 202 13.59 5.22 5.80
C GLN A 202 12.87 6.09 4.75
N ALA A 203 12.34 7.26 5.13
CA ALA A 203 11.72 8.17 4.19
C ALA A 203 12.67 8.62 3.08
N GLY A 204 13.94 8.92 3.43
CA GLY A 204 14.99 9.22 2.46
C GLY A 204 15.28 8.05 1.54
N MET A 205 15.46 6.84 2.08
CA MET A 205 15.73 5.63 1.31
C MET A 205 14.62 5.31 0.29
N LEU A 206 13.36 5.44 0.69
CA LEU A 206 12.21 5.22 -0.20
C LEU A 206 12.06 6.32 -1.25
N SER A 207 12.51 7.53 -0.94
CA SER A 207 12.48 8.66 -1.87
C SER A 207 13.48 8.53 -3.02
N GLU A 208 14.47 7.66 -2.89
CA GLU A 208 15.42 7.33 -3.98
C GLU A 208 14.82 6.33 -4.98
N LEU A 209 13.74 5.64 -4.62
CA LEU A 209 13.07 4.70 -5.49
C LEU A 209 12.07 5.40 -6.42
N PRO A 210 11.87 4.91 -7.65
CA PRO A 210 10.87 5.44 -8.58
C PRO A 210 9.44 5.04 -8.18
N LEU A 211 9.08 5.27 -6.90
CA LEU A 211 7.73 5.07 -6.40
C LEU A 211 6.82 6.22 -6.82
N SER A 212 5.65 5.89 -7.36
CA SER A 212 4.58 6.85 -7.68
C SER A 212 3.75 7.16 -6.44
N THR A 213 3.47 6.14 -5.62
CA THR A 213 2.62 6.28 -4.43
C THR A 213 3.21 5.57 -3.21
N LEU A 214 2.82 6.05 -2.02
CA LEU A 214 3.18 5.42 -0.75
C LEU A 214 1.97 5.35 0.18
N LYS A 215 1.75 4.17 0.77
CA LYS A 215 0.84 3.95 1.89
C LYS A 215 1.62 3.80 3.16
N ILE A 216 1.30 4.63 4.13
CA ILE A 216 1.87 4.58 5.48
C ILE A 216 0.84 3.93 6.41
N HIS A 217 1.28 3.01 7.23
CA HIS A 217 0.45 2.34 8.23
C HIS A 217 1.15 2.39 9.58
N GLN A 218 0.39 2.57 10.65
CA GLN A 218 0.88 2.22 11.98
C GLN A 218 0.89 0.70 12.14
N LEU A 219 1.80 0.19 12.95
CA LEU A 219 1.70 -1.19 13.43
C LEU A 219 0.38 -1.39 14.17
N GLN A 220 -0.34 -2.45 13.80
CA GLN A 220 -1.50 -2.94 14.54
C GLN A 220 -1.24 -4.36 15.03
N LEU A 221 -1.44 -4.60 16.32
CA LEU A 221 -1.43 -5.94 16.88
C LEU A 221 -2.80 -6.58 16.67
N ILE A 222 -2.82 -7.67 15.94
CA ILE A 222 -4.04 -8.35 15.49
C ILE A 222 -4.13 -9.73 16.15
N ARG A 223 -5.28 -10.05 16.70
CA ARG A 223 -5.56 -11.35 17.33
C ARG A 223 -5.24 -12.51 16.39
N GLY A 224 -4.67 -13.57 16.97
CA GLY A 224 -4.30 -14.77 16.22
C GLY A 224 -3.06 -14.63 15.35
N THR A 225 -2.30 -13.53 15.46
CA THR A 225 -0.99 -13.39 14.85
C THR A 225 0.11 -13.80 15.81
N ARG A 226 1.24 -14.24 15.26
CA ARG A 226 2.44 -14.53 16.07
C ARG A 226 2.91 -13.29 16.84
N MET A 227 2.86 -12.13 16.21
CA MET A 227 3.27 -10.87 16.83
C MET A 227 2.39 -10.50 18.04
N ALA A 228 1.10 -10.85 18.03
CA ALA A 228 0.22 -10.66 19.19
C ALA A 228 0.66 -11.51 20.39
N HIS A 229 1.06 -12.77 20.15
CA HIS A 229 1.60 -13.63 21.22
C HIS A 229 2.94 -13.11 21.74
N GLU A 230 3.84 -12.69 20.87
CA GLU A 230 5.11 -12.07 21.26
C GLU A 230 4.90 -10.81 22.12
N TYR A 231 3.89 -10.01 21.79
CA TYR A 231 3.51 -8.86 22.61
C TYR A 231 2.97 -9.24 23.99
N GLU A 232 2.16 -10.30 24.08
CA GLU A 232 1.63 -10.81 25.36
C GLU A 232 2.76 -11.30 26.28
N GLU A 233 3.80 -11.93 25.71
CA GLU A 233 4.97 -12.41 26.45
C GLU A 233 5.91 -11.27 26.86
N ASN A 234 6.20 -10.34 25.97
CA ASN A 234 7.14 -9.24 26.18
C ASN A 234 6.61 -7.90 25.64
N PRO A 235 5.69 -7.22 26.32
CA PRO A 235 5.16 -5.93 25.85
C PRO A 235 6.21 -4.84 25.69
N ALA A 236 7.32 -4.93 26.45
CA ALA A 236 8.40 -3.95 26.43
C ALA A 236 9.19 -3.91 25.11
N ASP A 237 9.14 -4.98 24.31
CA ASP A 237 9.80 -5.05 23.00
C ASP A 237 9.05 -4.27 21.92
N PHE A 238 7.89 -3.72 22.24
CA PHE A 238 6.99 -3.05 21.30
C PHE A 238 6.78 -1.59 21.66
N HIS A 239 7.15 -0.72 20.76
CA HIS A 239 6.78 0.69 20.87
C HIS A 239 5.47 0.94 20.12
N LEU A 240 4.34 0.73 20.83
CA LEU A 240 3.02 1.05 20.27
C LEU A 240 2.69 2.50 20.55
N PHE A 241 2.26 3.23 19.55
CA PHE A 241 1.77 4.60 19.69
C PHE A 241 0.45 4.59 20.47
N LYS A 242 0.50 4.89 21.76
CA LYS A 242 -0.68 4.87 22.62
C LYS A 242 -1.65 5.98 22.28
N GLU A 243 -1.11 7.16 21.99
CA GLU A 243 -1.87 8.34 21.63
C GLU A 243 -1.75 8.61 20.11
N VAL A 244 -2.87 8.98 19.49
CA VAL A 244 -2.90 9.30 18.05
C VAL A 244 -2.00 10.48 17.71
N ASP A 245 -1.85 11.45 18.61
CA ASP A 245 -1.05 12.65 18.38
C ASP A 245 0.46 12.33 18.34
N GLU A 246 0.93 11.34 19.08
CA GLU A 246 2.31 10.82 19.00
C GLU A 246 2.60 10.26 17.59
N TYR A 247 1.68 9.47 17.07
CA TYR A 247 1.80 8.94 15.71
C TYR A 247 1.69 10.03 14.64
N ILE A 248 0.83 11.04 14.83
CA ILE A 248 0.73 12.20 13.94
C ILE A 248 2.07 12.94 13.87
N ASP A 249 2.73 13.16 15.00
CA ASP A 249 4.02 13.86 15.03
C ASP A 249 5.10 13.07 14.29
N LEU A 250 5.18 11.74 14.43
CA LEU A 250 6.06 10.88 13.63
C LEU A 250 5.73 10.95 12.13
N VAL A 251 4.45 10.86 11.75
CA VAL A 251 4.04 10.94 10.34
C VAL A 251 4.43 12.27 9.74
N ILE A 252 4.33 13.38 10.47
CA ILE A 252 4.78 14.69 9.99
C ILE A 252 6.29 14.69 9.75
N ASP A 253 7.07 14.21 10.73
CA ASP A 253 8.52 14.14 10.57
C ASP A 253 8.93 13.25 9.40
N TYR A 254 8.22 12.14 9.20
CA TYR A 254 8.42 11.24 8.07
C TYR A 254 8.12 11.93 6.71
N VAL A 255 6.97 12.59 6.62
CA VAL A 255 6.51 13.29 5.39
C VAL A 255 7.42 14.44 5.01
N GLU A 256 7.97 15.18 5.99
CA GLU A 256 8.96 16.24 5.72
C GLU A 256 10.24 15.73 5.04
N HIS A 257 10.58 14.43 5.19
CA HIS A 257 11.77 13.82 4.58
C HIS A 257 11.49 13.07 3.27
N LEU A 258 10.21 12.91 2.89
CA LEU A 258 9.83 12.27 1.63
C LEU A 258 10.10 13.17 0.42
N HIS A 259 10.36 12.56 -0.74
CA HIS A 259 10.41 13.27 -2.01
C HIS A 259 9.11 14.08 -2.23
N PRO A 260 9.20 15.35 -2.65
CA PRO A 260 8.03 16.22 -2.80
C PRO A 260 6.98 15.72 -3.80
N ASP A 261 7.36 14.94 -4.82
CA ASP A 261 6.45 14.45 -5.86
C ASP A 261 5.79 13.10 -5.51
N LEU A 262 6.24 12.41 -4.45
CA LEU A 262 5.66 11.15 -4.03
C LEU A 262 4.21 11.34 -3.56
N VAL A 263 3.30 10.53 -4.07
CA VAL A 263 1.87 10.63 -3.71
C VAL A 263 1.55 9.81 -2.48
N LEU A 264 0.90 10.43 -1.49
CA LEU A 264 0.52 9.76 -0.24
C LEU A 264 -0.92 9.29 -0.32
N GLU A 265 -1.12 7.97 -0.23
CA GLU A 265 -2.43 7.37 -0.40
C GLU A 265 -3.18 7.22 0.93
N ARG A 266 -2.48 6.85 1.99
CA ARG A 266 -3.07 6.60 3.31
C ARG A 266 -2.01 6.74 4.41
N PHE A 267 -2.45 7.10 5.62
CA PHE A 267 -1.58 7.26 6.79
C PHE A 267 -1.90 6.31 7.95
N VAL A 268 -3.06 5.65 7.92
CA VAL A 268 -3.48 4.74 8.97
C VAL A 268 -4.18 3.52 8.38
N SER A 269 -3.99 2.38 9.03
CA SER A 269 -4.78 1.17 8.79
C SER A 269 -5.92 1.10 9.81
N GLN A 270 -7.05 0.53 9.40
CA GLN A 270 -8.19 0.25 10.27
C GLN A 270 -8.52 -1.23 10.16
N SER A 271 -8.52 -1.92 11.28
CA SER A 271 -8.90 -3.32 11.39
C SER A 271 -10.22 -3.47 12.12
N PRO A 272 -10.99 -4.55 11.87
CA PRO A 272 -12.17 -4.87 12.65
C PRO A 272 -11.87 -4.87 14.16
N LYS A 273 -12.77 -4.27 14.95
CA LYS A 273 -12.56 -4.10 16.41
C LYS A 273 -12.36 -5.42 17.13
N GLU A 274 -13.03 -6.46 16.69
CA GLU A 274 -12.95 -7.81 17.24
C GLU A 274 -11.57 -8.46 17.04
N LEU A 275 -10.83 -8.03 16.02
CA LEU A 275 -9.48 -8.52 15.72
C LEU A 275 -8.39 -7.61 16.28
N LEU A 276 -8.66 -6.33 16.47
CA LEU A 276 -7.66 -5.35 16.92
C LEU A 276 -7.37 -5.53 18.42
N ILE A 277 -6.08 -5.65 18.79
CA ILE A 277 -5.61 -5.60 20.17
C ILE A 277 -5.15 -4.19 20.51
N ALA A 278 -4.24 -3.62 19.70
CA ALA A 278 -3.65 -2.29 19.91
C ALA A 278 -2.96 -1.78 18.62
N PRO A 279 -2.78 -0.44 18.46
CA PRO A 279 -3.46 0.61 19.21
C PRO A 279 -4.92 0.79 18.73
N ASP A 280 -5.83 1.06 19.62
CA ASP A 280 -7.21 1.47 19.30
C ASP A 280 -7.41 2.93 19.73
N TRP A 281 -7.27 3.83 18.77
CA TRP A 281 -7.46 5.27 19.01
C TRP A 281 -8.91 5.71 18.89
N GLY A 282 -9.82 4.83 18.44
CA GLY A 282 -11.22 5.19 18.17
C GLY A 282 -11.40 6.25 17.08
N VAL A 283 -10.36 6.57 16.29
CA VAL A 283 -10.33 7.66 15.32
C VAL A 283 -10.51 7.10 13.92
N LYS A 284 -11.44 7.66 13.15
CA LYS A 284 -11.64 7.30 11.75
C LYS A 284 -10.58 7.94 10.86
N ASN A 285 -10.32 7.34 9.68
CA ASN A 285 -9.29 7.84 8.76
C ASN A 285 -9.47 9.33 8.40
N TYR A 286 -10.67 9.80 8.15
CA TYR A 286 -10.91 11.21 7.81
C TYR A 286 -10.63 12.16 9.00
N GLU A 287 -10.87 11.70 10.24
CA GLU A 287 -10.57 12.45 11.46
C GLU A 287 -9.06 12.53 11.67
N PHE A 288 -8.36 11.41 11.44
CA PHE A 288 -6.90 11.38 11.47
C PHE A 288 -6.31 12.37 10.47
N VAL A 289 -6.74 12.31 9.21
CA VAL A 289 -6.27 13.23 8.15
C VAL A 289 -6.53 14.69 8.53
N THR A 290 -7.70 14.99 9.09
CA THR A 290 -8.02 16.36 9.55
C THR A 290 -7.07 16.83 10.65
N ARG A 291 -6.77 15.97 11.65
CA ARG A 291 -5.83 16.26 12.73
C ARG A 291 -4.40 16.44 12.20
N LEU A 292 -3.97 15.53 11.31
CA LEU A 292 -2.67 15.59 10.65
C LEU A 292 -2.48 16.93 9.91
N GLN A 293 -3.41 17.31 9.05
CA GLN A 293 -3.34 18.56 8.29
C GLN A 293 -3.33 19.79 9.19
N LYS A 294 -4.13 19.79 10.24
CA LYS A 294 -4.13 20.86 11.26
C LYS A 294 -2.75 20.97 11.92
N ARG A 295 -2.20 19.85 12.40
CA ARG A 295 -0.89 19.81 13.07
C ARG A 295 0.26 20.19 12.14
N MET A 296 0.23 19.74 10.87
CA MET A 296 1.19 20.18 9.84
C MET A 296 1.16 21.70 9.65
N LYS A 297 -0.04 22.27 9.57
CA LYS A 297 -0.19 23.74 9.45
C LYS A 297 0.36 24.48 10.68
N GLU A 298 0.08 24.00 11.87
CA GLU A 298 0.58 24.58 13.13
C GLU A 298 2.11 24.53 13.22
N ARG A 299 2.73 23.44 12.72
CA ARG A 299 4.19 23.26 12.66
C ARG A 299 4.85 23.94 11.46
N GLY A 300 4.08 24.49 10.51
CA GLY A 300 4.60 24.97 9.22
C GLY A 300 5.29 23.87 8.43
N ALA A 301 4.79 22.61 8.57
CA ALA A 301 5.31 21.42 7.93
C ALA A 301 4.66 21.17 6.58
N TYR A 302 5.43 20.66 5.63
CA TYR A 302 4.97 20.22 4.32
C TYR A 302 5.88 19.09 3.80
N GLN A 303 5.36 18.30 2.87
CA GLN A 303 6.10 17.22 2.25
C GLN A 303 7.37 17.73 1.56
N GLY A 304 8.48 17.08 1.84
CA GLY A 304 9.76 17.42 1.24
C GLY A 304 10.49 18.60 1.89
N LYS A 305 9.97 19.19 2.96
CA LYS A 305 10.62 20.32 3.65
C LYS A 305 12.06 20.05 4.10
N LYS A 306 12.33 18.79 4.46
CA LYS A 306 13.66 18.31 4.91
C LYS A 306 14.30 17.31 3.93
N TYR A 307 13.66 17.08 2.79
CA TYR A 307 14.20 16.22 1.75
C TYR A 307 15.50 16.81 1.22
N ARG A 308 16.51 15.95 1.09
CA ARG A 308 17.79 16.31 0.48
C ARG A 308 17.95 15.45 -0.76
N ASP A 309 17.99 16.06 -1.92
CA ASP A 309 18.23 15.38 -3.19
C ASP A 309 19.66 14.83 -3.20
N SER A 310 19.78 13.50 -3.26
CA SER A 310 21.08 12.83 -3.30
C SER A 310 21.58 12.54 -4.71
N GLU A 311 20.87 12.96 -5.76
CA GLU A 311 21.14 12.95 -7.19
C GLU A 311 19.87 12.57 -7.99
N LYS A 312 19.64 13.26 -9.10
CA LYS A 312 18.43 13.31 -9.93
C LYS A 312 17.71 11.96 -10.12
N ARG A 313 16.48 11.89 -9.58
CA ARG A 313 15.50 10.85 -9.87
C ARG A 313 15.04 10.97 -11.33
N VAL A 314 15.17 9.92 -12.12
CA VAL A 314 14.57 9.84 -13.45
C VAL A 314 13.12 9.36 -13.27
N ILE A 315 12.17 10.28 -13.35
CA ILE A 315 10.74 9.94 -13.37
C ILE A 315 10.36 9.59 -14.81
N PHE A 316 10.08 8.32 -15.06
CA PHE A 316 9.46 7.87 -16.30
C PHE A 316 7.95 7.84 -16.10
N ALA A 317 7.21 8.82 -16.59
CA ALA A 317 5.82 8.77 -17.02
C ALA A 317 5.21 10.17 -17.18
N GLU A 318 5.51 10.85 -18.26
CA GLU A 318 4.59 11.81 -18.87
C GLU A 318 4.47 11.40 -20.34
N ASP A 319 3.22 11.28 -20.85
CA ASP A 319 2.82 11.13 -22.27
C ASP A 319 2.37 9.77 -22.80
N ASN A 320 1.51 9.01 -22.11
CA ASN A 320 0.87 7.89 -22.82
C ASN A 320 -0.64 7.68 -22.54
N PHE A 321 -1.39 8.70 -22.16
CA PHE A 321 -2.86 8.61 -22.18
C PHE A 321 -3.47 9.87 -22.77
N THR A 322 -3.46 10.00 -24.10
CA THR A 322 -4.42 10.83 -24.81
C THR A 322 -5.63 9.95 -25.10
N THR A 323 -6.74 10.24 -24.42
CA THR A 323 -8.06 9.68 -24.75
C THR A 323 -8.52 10.24 -26.09
N GLU A 324 -8.67 9.38 -27.10
CA GLU A 324 -9.65 9.56 -28.19
C GLU A 324 -11.01 9.03 -27.78
#